data_3637945a172301035d08f406a9b71414
#
_entry.id   3637945a172301035d08f406a9b71414
#
_cell.length_a   1.000
_cell.length_b   1.000
_cell.length_c   1.000
_cell.angle_alpha   90.00
_cell.angle_beta   90.00
_cell.angle_gamma   90.00
#
_symmetry.space_group_name_H-M   'P 1'
#
loop_
_entity.id
_entity.type
_entity.pdbx_description
1 polymer ?
#
loop_
_entity_poly.entity_id
_entity_poly.type
_entity_poly.pdbx_seq_one_letter_code
_entity_poly.pdbx_strand_id
1 'polypeptide(L)'
;MKKILFVIESLGGGGAEKVLTTILRHLDKNKFDVTVLIVVETGEYIDEVKKHSKVQSILPDYNKLNNVIDKVKYKIEYKKIYKINPKKIYTKYIKEKYDIEIAFVEGYVTKLVMGSPNLNSRKICWVHTDMEKNPYADRYFKTIEEEKETYRRYDKIVGASNSVKEVFEKKFGLKERVTTIYNPIDKKEILEKSQEKTTIKKGEKIQIVTVGRLEHQKGYDRLIKALGIIKKETSNFQVWILGEGSMRQELEELIHINNLENEVKLLGFIKNPYPFIEAGDAFVCTSRAEGYSLVI
;
A
#
# COMPACT_ATOMS: atom_id res chain seq x y z
N MET A 1 25.40 10.17 12.30
CA MET A 1 24.02 9.69 12.05
C MET A 1 23.74 9.83 10.56
N LYS A 2 23.31 8.75 9.88
CA LYS A 2 23.01 8.82 8.46
C LYS A 2 21.61 9.39 8.22
N LYS A 3 21.48 10.31 7.27
CA LYS A 3 20.20 10.89 6.88
C LYS A 3 19.53 10.04 5.80
N ILE A 4 18.30 9.61 6.04
CA ILE A 4 17.50 8.78 5.11
C ILE A 4 16.24 9.55 4.70
N LEU A 5 15.99 9.62 3.39
CA LEU A 5 14.74 10.08 2.82
C LEU A 5 13.94 8.88 2.31
N PHE A 6 12.76 8.64 2.86
CA PHE A 6 11.75 7.80 2.24
C PHE A 6 10.77 8.67 1.45
N VAL A 7 10.46 8.27 0.24
CA VAL A 7 9.46 8.92 -0.60
C VAL A 7 8.35 7.94 -0.90
N ILE A 8 7.10 8.33 -0.63
CA ILE A 8 5.91 7.51 -0.84
C ILE A 8 4.77 8.35 -1.43
N GLU A 9 3.85 7.74 -2.16
CA GLU A 9 2.73 8.45 -2.81
C GLU A 9 1.75 9.03 -1.78
N SER A 10 1.28 8.21 -0.86
CA SER A 10 0.36 8.56 0.23
C SER A 10 0.59 7.61 1.41
N LEU A 11 -0.13 7.82 2.51
CA LEU A 11 -0.12 6.94 3.68
C LEU A 11 -1.51 6.34 3.96
N GLY A 12 -2.17 5.88 2.89
CA GLY A 12 -3.46 5.18 2.96
C GLY A 12 -3.39 3.84 3.69
N GLY A 13 -4.48 3.10 3.69
CA GLY A 13 -4.60 1.82 4.40
C GLY A 13 -3.98 0.61 3.68
N GLY A 14 -2.97 0.81 2.83
CA GLY A 14 -2.34 -0.25 2.04
C GLY A 14 -1.22 -1.00 2.77
N GLY A 15 -0.78 -2.12 2.18
CA GLY A 15 0.28 -2.94 2.73
C GLY A 15 1.65 -2.25 2.75
N ALA A 16 2.02 -1.54 1.69
CA ALA A 16 3.30 -0.82 1.62
C ALA A 16 3.42 0.25 2.71
N GLU A 17 2.35 0.99 2.97
CA GLU A 17 2.27 2.01 4.01
C GLU A 17 2.41 1.41 5.41
N LYS A 18 1.79 0.25 5.67
CA LYS A 18 1.97 -0.49 6.92
C LYS A 18 3.40 -0.98 7.08
N VAL A 19 4.03 -1.46 6.00
CA VAL A 19 5.45 -1.85 5.99
C VAL A 19 6.33 -0.67 6.37
N LEU A 20 6.11 0.51 5.76
CA LEU A 20 6.87 1.72 6.10
C LEU A 20 6.74 2.06 7.58
N THR A 21 5.52 2.06 8.14
CA THR A 21 5.33 2.35 9.57
C THR A 21 6.05 1.37 10.45
N THR A 22 6.03 0.08 10.10
CA THR A 22 6.73 -0.97 10.85
C THR A 22 8.25 -0.77 10.80
N ILE A 23 8.81 -0.47 9.63
CA ILE A 23 10.24 -0.16 9.47
C ILE A 23 10.63 1.06 10.32
N LEU A 24 9.88 2.16 10.22
CA LEU A 24 10.17 3.40 10.95
C LEU A 24 10.16 3.23 12.47
N ARG A 25 9.27 2.38 12.98
CA ARG A 25 9.19 2.07 14.41
C ARG A 25 10.43 1.34 14.93
N HIS A 26 11.00 0.46 14.12
CA HIS A 26 12.12 -0.39 14.50
C HIS A 26 13.50 0.14 14.08
N LEU A 27 13.55 1.23 13.29
CA LEU A 27 14.83 1.86 12.94
C LEU A 27 15.51 2.47 14.17
N ASP A 28 16.81 2.20 14.31
CA ASP A 28 17.67 2.77 15.37
C ASP A 28 17.83 4.28 15.18
N LYS A 29 17.14 5.04 16.00
CA LYS A 29 17.16 6.53 15.96
C LYS A 29 18.52 7.14 16.32
N ASN A 30 19.43 6.38 16.93
CA ASN A 30 20.80 6.84 17.19
C ASN A 30 21.69 6.74 15.93
N LYS A 31 21.32 5.89 14.97
CA LYS A 31 22.06 5.68 13.72
C LYS A 31 21.47 6.44 12.54
N PHE A 32 20.15 6.64 12.52
CA PHE A 32 19.43 7.17 11.38
C PHE A 32 18.55 8.37 11.74
N ASP A 33 18.70 9.46 10.98
CA ASP A 33 17.79 10.60 10.96
C ASP A 33 16.88 10.45 9.73
N VAL A 34 15.59 10.21 9.96
CA VAL A 34 14.66 9.81 8.91
C VAL A 34 13.66 10.92 8.59
N THR A 35 13.55 11.22 7.31
CA THR A 35 12.49 12.06 6.74
C THR A 35 11.62 11.22 5.80
N VAL A 36 10.31 11.36 5.90
CA VAL A 36 9.34 10.80 4.95
C VAL A 36 8.72 11.94 4.15
N LEU A 37 8.92 11.92 2.84
CA LEU A 37 8.22 12.78 1.90
C LEU A 37 7.01 12.06 1.34
N ILE A 38 5.83 12.65 1.51
CA ILE A 38 4.56 12.14 1.00
C ILE A 38 4.16 13.01 -0.19
N VAL A 39 3.84 12.40 -1.34
CA VAL A 39 3.41 13.18 -2.52
C VAL A 39 2.07 13.86 -2.23
N VAL A 40 1.11 13.13 -1.65
CA VAL A 40 -0.21 13.64 -1.25
C VAL A 40 -0.42 13.34 0.23
N GLU A 41 -0.57 14.36 1.07
CA GLU A 41 -0.75 14.22 2.53
C GLU A 41 -2.14 13.66 2.86
N THR A 42 -2.35 12.39 2.59
CA THR A 42 -3.58 11.68 2.93
C THR A 42 -3.27 10.28 3.43
N GLY A 43 -4.14 9.76 4.29
CA GLY A 43 -4.10 8.38 4.74
C GLY A 43 -4.06 8.19 6.25
N GLU A 44 -4.38 6.97 6.65
CA GLU A 44 -4.58 6.55 8.06
C GLU A 44 -3.26 6.44 8.85
N TYR A 45 -2.12 6.28 8.16
CA TYR A 45 -0.83 6.09 8.80
C TYR A 45 -0.02 7.38 9.02
N ILE A 46 -0.54 8.57 8.66
CA ILE A 46 0.16 9.85 8.80
C ILE A 46 0.61 10.11 10.24
N ASP A 47 -0.30 9.97 11.20
CA ASP A 47 0.01 10.23 12.61
C ASP A 47 1.01 9.24 13.18
N GLU A 48 0.96 7.99 12.74
CA GLU A 48 1.92 6.97 13.15
C GLU A 48 3.33 7.27 12.60
N VAL A 49 3.43 7.66 11.32
CA VAL A 49 4.70 8.02 10.69
C VAL A 49 5.30 9.27 11.36
N LYS A 50 4.48 10.27 11.71
CA LYS A 50 4.92 11.48 12.43
C LYS A 50 5.55 11.19 13.81
N LYS A 51 5.18 10.10 14.47
CA LYS A 51 5.80 9.69 15.77
C LYS A 51 7.25 9.21 15.62
N HIS A 52 7.63 8.73 14.44
CA HIS A 52 8.88 8.03 14.22
C HIS A 52 9.83 8.71 13.23
N SER A 53 9.37 9.75 12.51
CA SER A 53 10.14 10.45 11.48
C SER A 53 9.70 11.90 11.32
N LYS A 54 10.56 12.72 10.67
CA LYS A 54 10.15 14.00 10.12
C LYS A 54 9.27 13.73 8.91
N VAL A 55 8.15 14.47 8.78
CA VAL A 55 7.23 14.32 7.65
C VAL A 55 7.16 15.61 6.86
N GLN A 56 7.26 15.50 5.56
CA GLN A 56 7.06 16.56 4.58
C GLN A 56 6.04 16.12 3.56
N SER A 57 5.28 17.04 2.98
CA SER A 57 4.32 16.74 1.92
C SER A 57 4.49 17.70 0.74
N ILE A 58 4.19 17.20 -0.47
CA ILE A 58 4.17 18.02 -1.69
C ILE A 58 2.82 18.68 -1.85
N LEU A 59 1.75 17.92 -1.69
CA LEU A 59 0.37 18.38 -1.73
C LEU A 59 -0.31 18.14 -0.38
N PRO A 60 -1.09 19.13 0.13
CA PRO A 60 -1.83 18.97 1.36
C PRO A 60 -2.96 17.95 1.21
N ASP A 61 -3.61 17.62 2.32
CA ASP A 61 -4.84 16.82 2.29
C ASP A 61 -6.00 17.65 1.68
N TYR A 62 -6.54 17.14 0.58
CA TYR A 62 -7.68 17.76 -0.10
C TYR A 62 -8.88 17.97 0.82
N ASN A 63 -9.12 17.05 1.74
CA ASN A 63 -10.28 17.08 2.65
C ASN A 63 -10.14 18.15 3.74
N LYS A 64 -8.91 18.60 4.01
CA LYS A 64 -8.62 19.69 4.95
C LYS A 64 -8.70 21.08 4.33
N LEU A 65 -8.94 21.18 3.01
CA LEU A 65 -9.09 22.46 2.32
C LEU A 65 -10.52 23.03 2.53
N ASN A 66 -10.61 24.21 3.14
CA ASN A 66 -11.89 24.78 3.56
C ASN A 66 -12.59 25.60 2.46
N ASN A 67 -11.85 26.13 1.48
CA ASN A 67 -12.45 27.00 0.47
C ASN A 67 -12.35 26.43 -0.97
N VAL A 68 -13.25 26.89 -1.84
CA VAL A 68 -13.37 26.41 -3.22
C VAL A 68 -12.12 26.78 -4.02
N ILE A 69 -11.51 27.94 -3.77
CA ILE A 69 -10.33 28.42 -4.51
C ILE A 69 -9.16 27.48 -4.27
N ASP A 70 -8.92 27.09 -3.00
CA ASP A 70 -7.82 26.18 -2.67
C ASP A 70 -8.07 24.77 -3.21
N LYS A 71 -9.31 24.31 -3.24
CA LYS A 71 -9.70 23.05 -3.89
C LYS A 71 -9.45 23.06 -5.40
N VAL A 72 -9.72 24.18 -6.06
CA VAL A 72 -9.43 24.34 -7.50
C VAL A 72 -7.91 24.39 -7.74
N LYS A 73 -7.17 25.19 -6.97
CA LYS A 73 -5.71 25.23 -7.03
C LYS A 73 -5.11 23.85 -6.81
N TYR A 74 -5.55 23.11 -5.80
CA TYR A 74 -5.12 21.75 -5.52
C TYR A 74 -5.30 20.84 -6.75
N LYS A 75 -6.48 20.83 -7.37
CA LYS A 75 -6.76 20.01 -8.56
C LYS A 75 -5.82 20.33 -9.73
N ILE A 76 -5.48 21.62 -9.90
CA ILE A 76 -4.53 22.05 -10.93
C ILE A 76 -3.12 21.57 -10.58
N GLU A 77 -2.67 21.75 -9.33
CA GLU A 77 -1.35 21.32 -8.87
C GLU A 77 -1.22 19.79 -8.92
N TYR A 78 -2.24 19.06 -8.48
CA TYR A 78 -2.29 17.60 -8.54
C TYR A 78 -2.07 17.09 -9.97
N LYS A 79 -2.78 17.68 -10.96
CA LYS A 79 -2.57 17.29 -12.37
C LYS A 79 -1.20 17.69 -12.92
N LYS A 80 -0.63 18.78 -12.43
CA LYS A 80 0.66 19.29 -12.90
C LYS A 80 1.84 18.52 -12.35
N ILE A 81 1.78 18.05 -11.10
CA ILE A 81 2.92 17.44 -10.41
C ILE A 81 3.46 16.23 -11.16
N TYR A 82 2.58 15.41 -11.71
CA TYR A 82 2.94 14.22 -12.49
C TYR A 82 3.44 14.53 -13.91
N LYS A 83 3.27 15.77 -14.39
CA LYS A 83 3.70 16.23 -15.73
C LYS A 83 4.96 17.07 -15.69
N ILE A 84 5.27 17.69 -14.56
CA ILE A 84 6.47 18.52 -14.38
C ILE A 84 7.68 17.61 -14.28
N ASN A 85 8.84 18.08 -14.80
CA ASN A 85 10.10 17.39 -14.67
C ASN A 85 10.38 17.05 -13.19
N PRO A 86 10.61 15.77 -12.86
CA PRO A 86 10.82 15.31 -11.48
C PRO A 86 11.94 16.05 -10.73
N LYS A 87 13.01 16.44 -11.44
CA LYS A 87 14.09 17.24 -10.87
C LYS A 87 13.62 18.60 -10.34
N LYS A 88 12.70 19.26 -11.06
CA LYS A 88 12.12 20.54 -10.60
C LYS A 88 11.28 20.35 -9.34
N ILE A 89 10.48 19.28 -9.29
CA ILE A 89 9.68 18.94 -8.12
C ILE A 89 10.60 18.61 -6.96
N TYR A 90 11.55 17.70 -7.16
CA TYR A 90 12.51 17.33 -6.12
C TYR A 90 13.20 18.57 -5.52
N THR A 91 13.80 19.42 -6.37
CA THR A 91 14.54 20.64 -5.93
C THR A 91 13.64 21.67 -5.24
N LYS A 92 12.36 21.74 -5.62
CA LYS A 92 11.39 22.64 -4.99
C LYS A 92 11.08 22.23 -3.54
N TYR A 93 10.85 20.92 -3.30
CA TYR A 93 10.32 20.44 -2.02
C TYR A 93 11.38 19.84 -1.11
N ILE A 94 12.47 19.26 -1.64
CA ILE A 94 13.52 18.62 -0.87
C ILE A 94 14.76 19.54 -0.84
N LYS A 95 15.02 20.15 0.31
CA LYS A 95 16.11 21.11 0.51
C LYS A 95 17.33 20.51 1.19
N GLU A 96 17.13 19.46 1.96
CA GLU A 96 18.22 18.77 2.65
C GLU A 96 18.92 17.76 1.73
N LYS A 97 20.17 17.45 2.05
CA LYS A 97 20.92 16.35 1.44
C LYS A 97 20.80 15.12 2.31
N TYR A 98 20.55 13.98 1.67
CA TYR A 98 20.43 12.69 2.33
C TYR A 98 21.55 11.75 1.89
N ASP A 99 21.98 10.86 2.79
CA ASP A 99 22.95 9.80 2.47
C ASP A 99 22.28 8.68 1.68
N ILE A 100 21.00 8.44 1.96
CA ILE A 100 20.18 7.39 1.31
C ILE A 100 18.83 8.00 0.93
N GLU A 101 18.43 7.78 -0.31
CA GLU A 101 17.13 8.20 -0.85
C GLU A 101 16.38 6.98 -1.35
N ILE A 102 15.19 6.73 -0.80
CA ILE A 102 14.41 5.50 -1.05
C ILE A 102 13.08 5.87 -1.70
N ALA A 103 12.87 5.41 -2.94
CA ALA A 103 11.55 5.34 -3.52
C ALA A 103 10.84 4.12 -2.92
N PHE A 104 9.93 4.35 -1.97
CA PHE A 104 9.34 3.26 -1.17
C PHE A 104 8.17 2.54 -1.87
N VAL A 105 7.79 2.99 -3.04
CA VAL A 105 6.84 2.33 -3.95
C VAL A 105 7.27 2.58 -5.39
N GLU A 106 6.80 1.73 -6.29
CA GLU A 106 7.00 1.88 -7.73
C GLU A 106 6.18 3.03 -8.33
N GLY A 107 6.43 3.40 -9.58
CA GLY A 107 5.67 4.42 -10.32
C GLY A 107 6.24 5.83 -10.20
N TYR A 108 5.42 6.86 -9.95
CA TYR A 108 5.86 8.26 -9.93
C TYR A 108 6.99 8.53 -8.94
N VAL A 109 6.94 7.90 -7.78
CA VAL A 109 7.93 8.07 -6.71
C VAL A 109 9.34 7.69 -7.17
N THR A 110 9.46 6.67 -8.04
CA THR A 110 10.76 6.29 -8.61
C THR A 110 11.33 7.37 -9.50
N LYS A 111 10.49 8.01 -10.33
CA LYS A 111 10.91 9.18 -11.15
C LYS A 111 11.31 10.35 -10.26
N LEU A 112 10.57 10.58 -9.18
CA LEU A 112 10.84 11.72 -8.27
C LEU A 112 12.19 11.58 -7.59
N VAL A 113 12.51 10.40 -7.04
CA VAL A 113 13.82 10.13 -6.42
C VAL A 113 14.95 10.22 -7.43
N MET A 114 14.75 9.72 -8.66
CA MET A 114 15.73 9.87 -9.75
C MET A 114 15.90 11.33 -10.22
N GLY A 115 14.99 12.22 -9.87
CA GLY A 115 15.11 13.66 -10.07
C GLY A 115 16.06 14.35 -9.07
N SER A 116 16.54 13.65 -8.05
CA SER A 116 17.48 14.19 -7.07
C SER A 116 18.78 14.70 -7.73
N PRO A 117 19.20 15.94 -7.45
CA PRO A 117 20.50 16.45 -7.88
C PRO A 117 21.67 15.94 -7.01
N ASN A 118 21.39 15.24 -5.92
CA ASN A 118 22.41 14.71 -5.01
C ASN A 118 23.03 13.43 -5.59
N LEU A 119 24.18 13.56 -6.22
CA LEU A 119 24.91 12.44 -6.83
C LEU A 119 25.63 11.53 -5.81
N ASN A 120 25.78 12.01 -4.57
CA ASN A 120 26.50 11.28 -3.52
C ASN A 120 25.57 10.40 -2.66
N SER A 121 24.25 10.54 -2.82
CA SER A 121 23.29 9.69 -2.11
C SER A 121 23.18 8.33 -2.75
N ARG A 122 23.05 7.30 -1.93
CA ARG A 122 22.66 5.96 -2.39
C ARG A 122 21.18 5.93 -2.68
N LYS A 123 20.79 5.51 -3.87
CA LYS A 123 19.40 5.46 -4.32
C LYS A 123 18.86 4.04 -4.32
N ILE A 124 17.76 3.83 -3.61
CA ILE A 124 17.11 2.53 -3.48
C ILE A 124 15.67 2.66 -3.96
N CYS A 125 15.20 1.68 -4.73
CA CYS A 125 13.80 1.54 -5.08
C CYS A 125 13.22 0.30 -4.41
N TRP A 126 12.01 0.42 -3.83
CA TRP A 126 11.28 -0.71 -3.27
C TRP A 126 10.05 -1.00 -4.11
N VAL A 127 9.92 -2.23 -4.57
CA VAL A 127 8.81 -2.72 -5.42
C VAL A 127 7.95 -3.66 -4.59
N HIS A 128 6.68 -3.30 -4.45
CA HIS A 128 5.73 -4.02 -3.59
C HIS A 128 4.72 -4.86 -4.35
N THR A 129 4.58 -4.66 -5.67
CA THR A 129 3.54 -5.34 -6.47
C THR A 129 4.12 -6.23 -7.56
N ASP A 130 3.31 -7.20 -7.98
CA ASP A 130 3.53 -7.93 -9.22
C ASP A 130 3.24 -6.99 -10.40
N MET A 131 4.29 -6.49 -11.04
CA MET A 131 4.19 -5.47 -12.09
C MET A 131 3.67 -6.01 -13.44
N GLU A 132 3.53 -7.32 -13.62
CA GLU A 132 2.86 -7.89 -14.79
C GLU A 132 1.34 -7.97 -14.55
N LYS A 133 0.93 -8.45 -13.38
CA LYS A 133 -0.51 -8.59 -13.04
C LYS A 133 -1.16 -7.29 -12.60
N ASN A 134 -0.38 -6.36 -12.07
CA ASN A 134 -0.83 -5.04 -11.64
C ASN A 134 0.10 -3.94 -12.16
N PRO A 135 0.02 -3.57 -13.45
CA PRO A 135 0.93 -2.64 -14.11
C PRO A 135 0.59 -1.17 -13.84
N TYR A 136 0.10 -0.82 -12.64
CA TYR A 136 -0.34 0.54 -12.33
C TYR A 136 0.78 1.59 -12.46
N ALA A 137 2.03 1.19 -12.31
CA ALA A 137 3.19 2.05 -12.42
C ALA A 137 3.45 2.52 -13.86
N ASP A 138 3.08 1.72 -14.85
CA ASP A 138 3.33 1.99 -16.28
C ASP A 138 2.75 3.33 -16.73
N ARG A 139 1.62 3.76 -16.18
CA ARG A 139 0.97 5.04 -16.50
C ARG A 139 1.82 6.28 -16.24
N TYR A 140 2.88 6.16 -15.47
CA TYR A 140 3.79 7.26 -15.17
C TYR A 140 4.97 7.37 -16.13
N PHE A 141 5.12 6.40 -17.02
CA PHE A 141 6.18 6.33 -18.03
C PHE A 141 5.59 6.40 -19.42
N LYS A 142 6.34 6.96 -20.39
CA LYS A 142 5.91 7.04 -21.78
C LYS A 142 6.13 5.71 -22.51
N THR A 143 7.20 5.00 -22.14
CA THR A 143 7.59 3.73 -22.72
C THR A 143 8.19 2.83 -21.64
N ILE A 144 8.22 1.54 -21.91
CA ILE A 144 8.88 0.53 -21.06
C ILE A 144 10.40 0.82 -20.95
N GLU A 145 11.01 1.36 -21.99
CA GLU A 145 12.42 1.74 -21.98
C GLU A 145 12.70 2.90 -21.05
N GLU A 146 11.82 3.92 -20.99
CA GLU A 146 11.93 5.02 -20.02
C GLU A 146 11.84 4.47 -18.59
N GLU A 147 10.93 3.55 -18.35
CA GLU A 147 10.75 2.91 -17.04
C GLU A 147 11.99 2.09 -16.66
N LYS A 148 12.47 1.22 -17.56
CA LYS A 148 13.67 0.42 -17.39
C LYS A 148 14.90 1.28 -17.12
N GLU A 149 15.09 2.37 -17.89
CA GLU A 149 16.21 3.27 -17.70
C GLU A 149 16.16 4.01 -16.38
N THR A 150 14.95 4.33 -15.91
CA THR A 150 14.75 4.89 -14.56
C THR A 150 15.22 3.91 -13.49
N TYR A 151 14.82 2.64 -13.56
CA TYR A 151 15.26 1.62 -12.60
C TYR A 151 16.77 1.30 -12.71
N ARG A 152 17.35 1.33 -13.91
CA ARG A 152 18.80 1.11 -14.11
C ARG A 152 19.68 2.09 -13.34
N ARG A 153 19.19 3.27 -13.07
CA ARG A 153 19.91 4.32 -12.34
C ARG A 153 19.91 4.16 -10.83
N TYR A 154 19.13 3.22 -10.28
CA TYR A 154 19.14 2.89 -8.87
C TYR A 154 20.36 2.02 -8.50
N ASP A 155 20.94 2.27 -7.33
CA ASP A 155 22.05 1.45 -6.79
C ASP A 155 21.54 0.06 -6.38
N LYS A 156 20.33 0.00 -5.82
CA LYS A 156 19.64 -1.23 -5.44
C LYS A 156 18.14 -1.13 -5.66
N ILE A 157 17.57 -2.28 -5.99
CA ILE A 157 16.14 -2.48 -6.12
C ILE A 157 15.75 -3.60 -5.15
N VAL A 158 14.74 -3.36 -4.34
CA VAL A 158 14.23 -4.32 -3.36
C VAL A 158 12.88 -4.82 -3.84
N GLY A 159 12.76 -6.12 -4.08
CA GLY A 159 11.45 -6.77 -4.25
C GLY A 159 10.91 -7.23 -2.90
N ALA A 160 9.65 -6.95 -2.61
CA ALA A 160 8.99 -7.32 -1.36
C ALA A 160 8.85 -8.85 -1.16
N SER A 161 9.04 -9.63 -2.24
CA SER A 161 9.09 -11.10 -2.23
C SER A 161 9.93 -11.62 -3.39
N ASN A 162 10.23 -12.92 -3.37
CA ASN A 162 10.92 -13.56 -4.49
C ASN A 162 10.09 -13.49 -5.78
N SER A 163 8.77 -13.67 -5.71
CA SER A 163 7.91 -13.57 -6.87
C SER A 163 7.92 -12.15 -7.47
N VAL A 164 7.89 -11.10 -6.64
CA VAL A 164 8.03 -9.71 -7.12
C VAL A 164 9.38 -9.49 -7.77
N LYS A 165 10.46 -10.00 -7.17
CA LYS A 165 11.80 -9.95 -7.74
C LYS A 165 11.86 -10.62 -9.12
N GLU A 166 11.36 -11.85 -9.24
CA GLU A 166 11.38 -12.62 -10.50
C GLU A 166 10.60 -11.91 -11.62
N VAL A 167 9.41 -11.38 -11.30
CA VAL A 167 8.60 -10.59 -12.24
C VAL A 167 9.35 -9.34 -12.67
N PHE A 168 9.97 -8.62 -11.73
CA PHE A 168 10.76 -7.42 -12.03
C PHE A 168 11.96 -7.76 -12.94
N GLU A 169 12.70 -8.81 -12.62
CA GLU A 169 13.85 -9.27 -13.41
C GLU A 169 13.45 -9.68 -14.83
N LYS A 170 12.31 -10.37 -14.97
CA LYS A 170 11.76 -10.76 -16.27
C LYS A 170 11.34 -9.53 -17.08
N LYS A 171 10.64 -8.57 -16.45
CA LYS A 171 10.15 -7.35 -17.13
C LYS A 171 11.29 -6.44 -17.60
N PHE A 172 12.32 -6.24 -16.78
CA PHE A 172 13.34 -5.22 -17.01
C PHE A 172 14.75 -5.77 -17.30
N GLY A 173 15.05 -7.03 -17.00
CA GLY A 173 16.36 -7.63 -17.23
C GLY A 173 17.48 -7.13 -16.31
N LEU A 174 17.15 -6.55 -15.14
CA LEU A 174 18.11 -5.91 -14.22
C LEU A 174 18.49 -6.80 -13.03
N LYS A 175 18.85 -8.06 -13.27
CA LYS A 175 19.06 -9.11 -12.26
C LYS A 175 20.07 -8.76 -11.16
N GLU A 176 21.22 -8.19 -11.52
CA GLU A 176 22.30 -7.91 -10.57
C GLU A 176 21.98 -6.83 -9.52
N ARG A 177 20.95 -6.02 -9.76
CA ARG A 177 20.57 -4.89 -8.92
C ARG A 177 19.42 -5.20 -7.97
N VAL A 178 18.73 -6.32 -8.18
CA VAL A 178 17.54 -6.70 -7.42
C VAL A 178 17.90 -7.63 -6.27
N THR A 179 17.33 -7.37 -5.12
CA THR A 179 17.39 -8.25 -3.94
C THR A 179 16.00 -8.42 -3.35
N THR A 180 15.74 -9.52 -2.70
CA THR A 180 14.50 -9.72 -1.95
C THR A 180 14.71 -9.28 -0.51
N ILE A 181 13.81 -8.44 0.01
CA ILE A 181 13.65 -8.18 1.43
C ILE A 181 12.16 -8.32 1.74
N TYR A 182 11.82 -9.38 2.44
CA TYR A 182 10.43 -9.62 2.85
C TYR A 182 9.91 -8.52 3.77
N ASN A 183 8.63 -8.20 3.64
CA ASN A 183 8.00 -7.21 4.48
C ASN A 183 8.05 -7.63 5.95
N PRO A 184 8.49 -6.77 6.87
CA PRO A 184 8.52 -7.09 8.29
C PRO A 184 7.11 -7.20 8.87
N ILE A 185 6.95 -8.14 9.80
CA ILE A 185 5.74 -8.33 10.59
C ILE A 185 6.10 -8.16 12.07
N ASP A 186 5.40 -7.26 12.76
CA ASP A 186 5.52 -7.10 14.20
C ASP A 186 4.57 -8.05 14.91
N LYS A 187 5.05 -9.28 15.17
CA LYS A 187 4.26 -10.32 15.82
C LYS A 187 3.73 -9.89 17.20
N LYS A 188 4.53 -9.13 17.96
CA LYS A 188 4.13 -8.66 19.30
C LYS A 188 2.96 -7.68 19.18
N GLU A 189 3.06 -6.69 18.30
CA GLU A 189 1.96 -5.74 18.03
C GLU A 189 0.67 -6.47 17.61
N ILE A 190 0.78 -7.46 16.71
CA ILE A 190 -0.37 -8.22 16.24
C ILE A 190 -1.06 -8.95 17.38
N LEU A 191 -0.30 -9.68 18.22
CA LEU A 191 -0.84 -10.43 19.35
C LEU A 191 -1.45 -9.51 20.42
N GLU A 192 -0.81 -8.37 20.72
CA GLU A 192 -1.38 -7.39 21.65
C GLU A 192 -2.69 -6.82 21.13
N LYS A 193 -2.73 -6.44 19.86
CA LYS A 193 -3.92 -5.86 19.22
C LYS A 193 -5.04 -6.87 18.97
N SER A 194 -4.74 -8.17 18.85
CA SER A 194 -5.77 -9.20 18.68
C SER A 194 -6.62 -9.40 19.94
N GLN A 195 -6.09 -9.03 21.12
CA GLN A 195 -6.81 -9.13 22.40
C GLN A 195 -7.83 -8.00 22.62
N GLU A 196 -7.88 -6.99 21.75
CA GLU A 196 -8.91 -5.96 21.83
C GLU A 196 -10.30 -6.56 21.47
N LYS A 197 -11.35 -5.99 22.06
CA LYS A 197 -12.72 -6.49 21.80
C LYS A 197 -13.17 -6.15 20.39
N THR A 198 -13.76 -7.11 19.70
CA THR A 198 -14.47 -6.86 18.46
C THR A 198 -15.79 -6.09 18.71
N THR A 199 -16.19 -5.27 17.75
CA THR A 199 -17.48 -4.57 17.78
C THR A 199 -18.67 -5.49 17.42
N ILE A 200 -18.37 -6.64 16.80
CA ILE A 200 -19.36 -7.64 16.37
C ILE A 200 -18.99 -8.97 17.03
N LYS A 201 -19.98 -9.61 17.65
CA LYS A 201 -19.80 -10.92 18.25
C LYS A 201 -19.89 -12.01 17.18
N LYS A 202 -19.00 -13.00 17.28
CA LYS A 202 -19.09 -14.26 16.54
C LYS A 202 -20.37 -14.99 16.94
N GLY A 203 -21.12 -15.51 15.96
CA GLY A 203 -22.24 -16.41 16.16
C GLY A 203 -21.83 -17.87 16.30
N GLU A 204 -22.79 -18.78 16.20
CA GLU A 204 -22.54 -20.24 16.26
C GLU A 204 -22.11 -20.83 14.91
N LYS A 205 -22.31 -20.09 13.82
CA LYS A 205 -21.90 -20.49 12.46
C LYS A 205 -20.38 -20.43 12.27
N ILE A 206 -19.87 -21.17 11.30
CA ILE A 206 -18.47 -21.08 10.87
C ILE A 206 -18.18 -19.64 10.43
N GLN A 207 -17.27 -18.98 11.13
CA GLN A 207 -16.88 -17.60 10.85
C GLN A 207 -15.66 -17.54 9.94
N ILE A 208 -15.86 -17.04 8.74
CA ILE A 208 -14.78 -16.79 7.76
C ILE A 208 -14.47 -15.30 7.77
N VAL A 209 -13.18 -14.96 7.75
CA VAL A 209 -12.72 -13.57 7.76
C VAL A 209 -11.81 -13.31 6.57
N THR A 210 -11.92 -12.13 5.99
CA THR A 210 -10.98 -11.63 4.99
C THR A 210 -10.78 -10.13 5.15
N VAL A 211 -9.56 -9.67 4.85
CA VAL A 211 -9.16 -8.26 5.02
C VAL A 211 -8.49 -7.74 3.75
N GLY A 212 -8.95 -6.60 3.25
CA GLY A 212 -8.32 -5.95 2.11
C GLY A 212 -9.19 -4.90 1.45
N ARG A 213 -8.60 -4.07 0.61
CA ARG A 213 -9.36 -3.05 -0.15
C ARG A 213 -10.39 -3.71 -1.07
N LEU A 214 -11.58 -3.14 -1.16
CA LEU A 214 -12.62 -3.64 -2.06
C LEU A 214 -12.30 -3.21 -3.52
N GLU A 215 -11.27 -3.83 -4.06
CA GLU A 215 -10.75 -3.58 -5.41
C GLU A 215 -10.68 -4.88 -6.21
N HIS A 216 -10.74 -4.79 -7.53
CA HIS A 216 -10.71 -5.97 -8.43
C HIS A 216 -9.53 -6.92 -8.15
N GLN A 217 -8.39 -6.35 -7.74
CA GLN A 217 -7.20 -7.11 -7.36
C GLN A 217 -7.48 -8.13 -6.25
N LYS A 218 -8.33 -7.80 -5.26
CA LYS A 218 -8.61 -8.66 -4.10
C LYS A 218 -9.57 -9.81 -4.36
N GLY A 219 -10.29 -9.78 -5.49
CA GLY A 219 -11.08 -10.91 -5.96
C GLY A 219 -12.30 -11.27 -5.12
N TYR A 220 -12.89 -10.32 -4.40
CA TYR A 220 -14.08 -10.56 -3.58
C TYR A 220 -15.31 -10.97 -4.39
N ASP A 221 -15.39 -10.56 -5.65
CA ASP A 221 -16.39 -11.03 -6.60
C ASP A 221 -16.32 -12.55 -6.81
N ARG A 222 -15.10 -13.14 -6.83
CA ARG A 222 -14.90 -14.58 -6.88
C ARG A 222 -15.33 -15.27 -5.58
N LEU A 223 -15.01 -14.65 -4.44
CA LEU A 223 -15.43 -15.16 -3.13
C LEU A 223 -16.96 -15.24 -3.04
N ILE A 224 -17.65 -14.13 -3.36
CA ILE A 224 -19.12 -14.09 -3.27
C ILE A 224 -19.77 -15.09 -4.21
N LYS A 225 -19.30 -15.24 -5.44
CA LYS A 225 -19.79 -16.27 -6.38
C LYS A 225 -19.60 -17.69 -5.85
N ALA A 226 -18.43 -17.98 -5.26
CA ALA A 226 -18.16 -19.28 -4.64
C ALA A 226 -19.08 -19.55 -3.44
N LEU A 227 -19.31 -18.55 -2.59
CA LEU A 227 -20.23 -18.64 -1.46
C LEU A 227 -21.68 -18.86 -1.91
N GLY A 228 -22.11 -18.26 -3.04
CA GLY A 228 -23.41 -18.52 -3.65
C GLY A 228 -23.60 -19.99 -4.09
N ILE A 229 -22.52 -20.66 -4.51
CA ILE A 229 -22.53 -22.09 -4.80
C ILE A 229 -22.65 -22.89 -3.49
N ILE A 230 -21.83 -22.58 -2.50
CA ILE A 230 -21.82 -23.26 -1.19
C ILE A 230 -23.17 -23.13 -0.48
N LYS A 231 -23.84 -21.97 -0.59
CA LYS A 231 -25.14 -21.75 0.04
C LYS A 231 -26.22 -22.74 -0.41
N LYS A 232 -26.12 -23.32 -1.60
CA LYS A 232 -27.06 -24.36 -2.09
C LYS A 232 -26.96 -25.63 -1.26
N GLU A 233 -25.83 -25.87 -0.61
CA GLU A 233 -25.59 -27.09 0.18
C GLU A 233 -25.70 -26.78 1.69
N THR A 234 -25.23 -25.60 2.14
CA THR A 234 -25.27 -25.23 3.55
C THR A 234 -25.31 -23.71 3.74
N SER A 235 -26.00 -23.26 4.78
CA SER A 235 -26.02 -21.87 5.25
C SER A 235 -25.33 -21.74 6.63
N ASN A 236 -24.58 -22.75 7.07
CA ASN A 236 -23.90 -22.77 8.35
C ASN A 236 -22.54 -22.02 8.31
N PHE A 237 -22.50 -20.86 7.67
CA PHE A 237 -21.32 -20.00 7.64
C PHE A 237 -21.70 -18.52 7.72
N GLN A 238 -20.74 -17.70 8.17
CA GLN A 238 -20.76 -16.25 8.06
C GLN A 238 -19.42 -15.77 7.54
N VAL A 239 -19.41 -14.70 6.75
CA VAL A 239 -18.19 -14.10 6.19
C VAL A 239 -18.13 -12.63 6.54
N TRP A 240 -17.06 -12.22 7.18
CA TRP A 240 -16.73 -10.82 7.41
C TRP A 240 -15.68 -10.36 6.40
N ILE A 241 -16.02 -9.35 5.62
CA ILE A 241 -15.10 -8.70 4.68
C ILE A 241 -14.76 -7.33 5.24
N LEU A 242 -13.51 -7.16 5.69
CA LEU A 242 -13.01 -5.93 6.30
C LEU A 242 -12.26 -5.13 5.25
N GLY A 243 -12.74 -3.93 4.95
CA GLY A 243 -12.12 -3.00 4.01
C GLY A 243 -13.12 -2.13 3.28
N GLU A 244 -12.60 -1.13 2.58
CA GLU A 244 -13.33 -0.22 1.70
C GLU A 244 -12.67 -0.20 0.31
N GLY A 245 -13.41 0.27 -0.70
CA GLY A 245 -12.89 0.42 -2.06
C GLY A 245 -13.96 0.63 -3.11
N SER A 246 -13.49 0.81 -4.34
CA SER A 246 -14.33 1.20 -5.48
C SER A 246 -15.39 0.14 -5.86
N MET A 247 -15.17 -1.11 -5.51
CA MET A 247 -16.09 -2.21 -5.82
C MET A 247 -17.22 -2.41 -4.80
N ARG A 248 -17.34 -1.58 -3.76
CA ARG A 248 -18.31 -1.79 -2.69
C ARG A 248 -19.73 -2.02 -3.23
N GLN A 249 -20.21 -1.12 -4.07
CA GLN A 249 -21.55 -1.21 -4.65
C GLN A 249 -21.73 -2.48 -5.48
N GLU A 250 -20.77 -2.82 -6.33
CA GLU A 250 -20.81 -4.05 -7.14
C GLU A 250 -20.86 -5.31 -6.27
N LEU A 251 -20.09 -5.32 -5.15
CA LEU A 251 -20.08 -6.44 -4.23
C LEU A 251 -21.42 -6.56 -3.46
N GLU A 252 -22.05 -5.46 -3.08
CA GLU A 252 -23.39 -5.42 -2.48
C GLU A 252 -24.43 -6.00 -3.44
N GLU A 253 -24.37 -5.63 -4.72
CA GLU A 253 -25.24 -6.19 -5.77
C GLU A 253 -25.01 -7.71 -5.96
N LEU A 254 -23.72 -8.15 -5.97
CA LEU A 254 -23.41 -9.59 -6.06
C LEU A 254 -23.89 -10.38 -4.84
N ILE A 255 -23.81 -9.84 -3.64
CA ILE A 255 -24.36 -10.43 -2.41
C ILE A 255 -25.86 -10.62 -2.57
N HIS A 256 -26.57 -9.62 -3.05
CA HIS A 256 -28.02 -9.68 -3.26
C HIS A 256 -28.41 -10.71 -4.33
N ILE A 257 -27.75 -10.70 -5.50
CA ILE A 257 -28.02 -11.65 -6.60
C ILE A 257 -27.82 -13.11 -6.15
N ASN A 258 -26.88 -13.35 -5.22
CA ASN A 258 -26.61 -14.70 -4.68
C ASN A 258 -27.40 -15.00 -3.39
N ASN A 259 -28.32 -14.12 -2.94
CA ASN A 259 -29.10 -14.21 -1.70
C ASN A 259 -28.23 -14.42 -0.45
N LEU A 260 -27.09 -13.73 -0.34
CA LEU A 260 -26.08 -13.89 0.72
C LEU A 260 -26.14 -12.81 1.82
N GLU A 261 -27.19 -12.01 1.89
CA GLU A 261 -27.31 -10.86 2.80
C GLU A 261 -27.20 -11.25 4.29
N ASN A 262 -27.62 -12.46 4.62
CA ASN A 262 -27.55 -12.99 5.99
C ASN A 262 -26.16 -13.61 6.31
N GLU A 263 -25.42 -14.05 5.30
CA GLU A 263 -24.14 -14.74 5.45
C GLU A 263 -22.94 -13.84 5.27
N VAL A 264 -23.00 -12.82 4.39
CA VAL A 264 -21.86 -11.97 4.06
C VAL A 264 -22.07 -10.55 4.57
N LYS A 265 -21.09 -10.01 5.29
CA LYS A 265 -21.10 -8.64 5.81
C LYS A 265 -19.87 -7.86 5.33
N LEU A 266 -20.09 -6.76 4.61
CA LEU A 266 -19.07 -5.77 4.29
C LEU A 266 -18.93 -4.80 5.46
N LEU A 267 -17.92 -4.99 6.31
CA LEU A 267 -17.77 -4.26 7.58
C LEU A 267 -17.15 -2.87 7.43
N GLY A 268 -16.71 -2.51 6.23
CA GLY A 268 -16.00 -1.26 6.02
C GLY A 268 -14.55 -1.31 6.48
N PHE A 269 -13.90 -0.16 6.46
CA PHE A 269 -12.52 -0.05 6.94
C PHE A 269 -12.46 -0.23 8.46
N ILE A 270 -11.69 -1.18 8.92
CA ILE A 270 -11.42 -1.45 10.33
C ILE A 270 -9.94 -1.18 10.61
N LYS A 271 -9.68 -0.20 11.49
CA LYS A 271 -8.32 0.23 11.84
C LYS A 271 -7.49 -0.89 12.49
N ASN A 272 -8.12 -1.67 13.36
CA ASN A 272 -7.51 -2.87 13.97
C ASN A 272 -8.28 -4.12 13.53
N PRO A 273 -7.84 -4.84 12.49
CA PRO A 273 -8.53 -6.03 12.01
C PRO A 273 -8.22 -7.28 12.83
N TYR A 274 -7.18 -7.27 13.66
CA TYR A 274 -6.67 -8.47 14.32
C TYR A 274 -7.67 -9.17 15.25
N PRO A 275 -8.51 -8.48 16.05
CA PRO A 275 -9.53 -9.14 16.86
C PRO A 275 -10.59 -9.87 16.01
N PHE A 276 -10.86 -9.37 14.80
CA PHE A 276 -11.80 -10.04 13.88
C PHE A 276 -11.17 -11.29 13.27
N ILE A 277 -9.87 -11.24 12.95
CA ILE A 277 -9.11 -12.37 12.44
C ILE A 277 -9.03 -13.45 13.53
N GLU A 278 -8.73 -13.08 14.77
CA GLU A 278 -8.68 -13.98 15.94
C GLU A 278 -10.04 -14.65 16.20
N ALA A 279 -11.14 -13.92 16.02
CA ALA A 279 -12.48 -14.47 16.19
C ALA A 279 -12.92 -15.40 15.04
N GLY A 280 -12.19 -15.42 13.91
CA GLY A 280 -12.52 -16.27 12.77
C GLY A 280 -12.12 -17.73 12.95
N ASP A 281 -12.89 -18.65 12.39
CA ASP A 281 -12.52 -20.07 12.28
C ASP A 281 -11.61 -20.32 11.08
N ALA A 282 -11.74 -19.46 10.04
CA ALA A 282 -10.92 -19.51 8.83
C ALA A 282 -10.64 -18.11 8.28
N PHE A 283 -9.45 -17.94 7.73
CA PHE A 283 -9.08 -16.76 6.94
C PHE A 283 -9.03 -17.13 5.46
N VAL A 284 -9.65 -16.32 4.58
CA VAL A 284 -9.63 -16.56 3.15
C VAL A 284 -8.99 -15.38 2.40
N CYS A 285 -8.13 -15.71 1.44
CA CYS A 285 -7.52 -14.76 0.52
C CYS A 285 -7.83 -15.16 -0.93
N THR A 286 -8.62 -14.34 -1.64
CA THR A 286 -9.05 -14.61 -3.02
C THR A 286 -8.38 -13.69 -4.04
N SER A 287 -7.34 -13.01 -3.64
CA SER A 287 -6.63 -12.02 -4.47
C SER A 287 -6.18 -12.60 -5.81
N ARG A 288 -6.35 -11.81 -6.87
CA ARG A 288 -5.84 -12.12 -8.22
C ARG A 288 -4.34 -11.91 -8.33
N ALA A 289 -3.83 -10.96 -7.56
CA ALA A 289 -2.41 -10.63 -7.51
C ALA A 289 -2.01 -10.09 -6.14
N GLU A 290 -0.92 -10.59 -5.59
CA GLU A 290 -0.27 -10.08 -4.38
C GLU A 290 1.23 -9.98 -4.63
N GLY A 291 1.85 -8.94 -4.07
CA GLY A 291 3.30 -8.85 -4.03
C GLY A 291 3.85 -9.66 -2.85
N TYR A 292 3.41 -9.28 -1.65
CA TYR A 292 3.61 -10.01 -0.38
C TYR A 292 2.49 -9.61 0.57
N SER A 293 1.56 -10.50 0.79
CA SER A 293 0.39 -10.20 1.63
C SER A 293 0.79 -10.12 3.10
N LEU A 294 0.37 -9.04 3.78
CA LEU A 294 0.60 -8.85 5.22
C LEU A 294 -0.52 -9.44 6.09
N VAL A 295 -1.57 -9.97 5.47
CA VAL A 295 -2.75 -10.50 6.18
C VAL A 295 -2.83 -12.02 6.17
N ILE A 296 -1.84 -12.67 5.55
CA ILE A 296 -1.68 -14.14 5.54
C ILE A 296 -0.59 -14.53 6.51
#